data_f0e6b97c4db7ddc005e6767eb2bea59d
#
_entry.id   f0e6b97c4db7ddc005e6767eb2bea59d
#
_cell.length_a   1.000
_cell.length_b   1.000
_cell.length_c   1.000
_cell.angle_alpha   90.00
_cell.angle_beta   90.00
_cell.angle_gamma   90.00
#
_symmetry.space_group_name_H-M   'P 1'
#
loop_
_entity.id
_entity.type
_entity.pdbx_description
1 polymer ?
#
loop_
_entity_poly.entity_id
_entity_poly.type
_entity_poly.pdbx_seq_one_letter_code
_entity_poly.pdbx_strand_id
1 'polypeptide(L)'
;IIGEGEVYRGRFTMRANNEGRIRGLVYSSSFRVHFKDQGFEGNPSRVEFTYDGRGLRPGHVEEGKFTIVCSGGEYELSFTAIIEKPYVMTTYGKVQSTDDFRKLAIKDFSEAGRLFRSKEFYEILKYENERTFYLYDNMRKWSLGEQAMEEFMVGIKQKECIFLTLQGEGMLFEDLTESTKGTLTLMKNTWGYMPIKIETVGDFIRVSRPEISTEDFVGNAHEIEYVVRAEKLHGGRNY
;
A
#
# COMPACT_ATOMS: atom_id res chain seq x y z
N ILE A 1 -4.28 -21.82 -0.82
CA ILE A 1 -4.97 -20.52 -0.97
C ILE A 1 -6.26 -20.81 -1.71
N ILE A 2 -7.34 -20.18 -1.30
CA ILE A 2 -8.72 -20.45 -1.77
C ILE A 2 -9.35 -19.11 -2.11
N GLY A 3 -10.00 -18.99 -3.28
CA GLY A 3 -10.75 -17.80 -3.66
C GLY A 3 -11.96 -17.56 -2.75
N GLU A 4 -12.39 -16.30 -2.64
CA GLU A 4 -13.58 -15.96 -1.86
C GLU A 4 -14.80 -16.69 -2.37
N GLY A 5 -15.53 -17.37 -1.48
CA GLY A 5 -16.72 -18.13 -1.80
C GLY A 5 -16.49 -19.46 -2.56
N GLU A 6 -15.26 -19.87 -2.74
CA GLU A 6 -14.90 -21.07 -3.46
C GLU A 6 -14.82 -22.32 -2.55
N VAL A 7 -14.93 -23.47 -3.21
CA VAL A 7 -14.65 -24.79 -2.63
C VAL A 7 -13.35 -25.31 -3.23
N TYR A 8 -12.32 -25.46 -2.40
CA TYR A 8 -11.05 -26.03 -2.81
C TYR A 8 -11.15 -27.56 -2.91
N ARG A 9 -10.54 -28.14 -3.94
CA ARG A 9 -10.39 -29.59 -4.09
C ARG A 9 -8.93 -29.97 -3.95
N GLY A 10 -8.67 -30.81 -2.97
CA GLY A 10 -7.32 -31.27 -2.66
C GLY A 10 -7.21 -32.79 -2.70
N ARG A 11 -5.97 -33.26 -2.73
CA ARG A 11 -5.64 -34.68 -2.64
C ARG A 11 -4.26 -34.87 -2.03
N PHE A 12 -4.06 -35.96 -1.33
CA PHE A 12 -2.76 -36.46 -0.92
C PHE A 12 -2.64 -37.98 -1.16
N THR A 13 -1.43 -38.44 -1.19
CA THR A 13 -1.13 -39.86 -1.49
C THR A 13 -0.27 -40.43 -0.38
N MET A 14 -0.64 -41.61 0.08
CA MET A 14 0.09 -42.38 1.07
C MET A 14 0.73 -43.60 0.40
N ARG A 15 1.93 -43.92 0.84
CA ARG A 15 2.66 -45.13 0.41
C ARG A 15 3.23 -45.85 1.62
N ALA A 16 3.14 -47.18 1.61
CA ALA A 16 3.90 -47.96 2.57
C ALA A 16 5.36 -48.01 2.14
N ASN A 17 6.28 -48.02 3.12
CA ASN A 17 7.72 -48.17 2.85
C ASN A 17 8.09 -49.60 2.39
N ASN A 18 7.18 -50.56 2.61
CA ASN A 18 7.25 -51.92 2.07
C ASN A 18 6.21 -52.07 0.94
N GLU A 19 6.25 -53.15 0.20
CA GLU A 19 5.30 -53.45 -0.88
C GLU A 19 3.89 -53.79 -0.39
N GLY A 20 3.64 -53.76 0.95
CA GLY A 20 2.38 -54.13 1.58
C GLY A 20 1.28 -53.09 1.29
N ARG A 21 0.05 -53.60 1.22
CA ARG A 21 -1.16 -52.76 1.17
C ARG A 21 -1.40 -52.07 2.49
N ILE A 22 -1.70 -50.78 2.46
CA ILE A 22 -2.21 -50.03 3.61
C ILE A 22 -3.72 -49.89 3.51
N ARG A 23 -4.40 -50.03 4.65
CA ARG A 23 -5.84 -49.85 4.79
C ARG A 23 -6.10 -49.01 6.03
N GLY A 24 -7.03 -48.06 5.95
CA GLY A 24 -7.31 -47.20 7.10
C GLY A 24 -8.44 -46.24 6.86
N LEU A 25 -8.55 -45.29 7.79
CA LEU A 25 -9.51 -44.20 7.80
C LEU A 25 -8.78 -42.85 7.94
N VAL A 26 -9.38 -41.80 7.38
CA VAL A 26 -8.90 -40.43 7.53
C VAL A 26 -9.99 -39.54 8.13
N TYR A 27 -9.57 -38.66 9.03
CA TYR A 27 -10.43 -37.71 9.71
C TYR A 27 -9.84 -36.30 9.54
N SER A 28 -10.63 -35.25 9.75
CA SER A 28 -10.16 -33.87 9.81
C SER A 28 -10.57 -33.20 11.11
N SER A 29 -9.73 -32.35 11.65
CA SER A 29 -10.07 -31.45 12.77
C SER A 29 -11.04 -30.35 12.37
N SER A 30 -11.15 -30.05 11.06
CA SER A 30 -12.04 -29.01 10.53
C SER A 30 -13.32 -29.61 9.95
N PHE A 31 -14.48 -29.06 10.36
CA PHE A 31 -15.78 -29.45 9.81
C PHE A 31 -15.99 -28.97 8.36
N ARG A 32 -15.11 -28.09 7.86
CA ARG A 32 -15.14 -27.57 6.47
C ARG A 32 -14.47 -28.52 5.49
N VAL A 33 -13.77 -29.53 5.99
CA VAL A 33 -13.16 -30.55 5.17
C VAL A 33 -14.15 -31.73 4.99
N HIS A 34 -14.38 -32.09 3.74
CA HIS A 34 -15.20 -33.24 3.38
C HIS A 34 -14.38 -34.17 2.51
N PHE A 35 -14.20 -35.41 2.98
CA PHE A 35 -13.54 -36.44 2.19
C PHE A 35 -14.55 -37.06 1.23
N LYS A 36 -14.11 -37.41 0.02
CA LYS A 36 -14.92 -38.16 -0.94
C LYS A 36 -15.20 -39.58 -0.38
N ASP A 37 -14.15 -40.19 0.15
CA ASP A 37 -14.18 -41.45 0.90
C ASP A 37 -13.27 -41.28 2.13
N GLN A 38 -13.79 -41.61 3.32
CA GLN A 38 -12.98 -41.62 4.55
C GLN A 38 -12.10 -42.85 4.66
N GLY A 39 -12.54 -43.95 4.05
CA GLY A 39 -11.78 -45.19 3.99
C GLY A 39 -10.84 -45.21 2.78
N PHE A 40 -9.68 -45.82 2.98
CA PHE A 40 -8.72 -46.02 1.89
C PHE A 40 -8.06 -47.39 1.98
N GLU A 41 -7.71 -47.94 0.82
CA GLU A 41 -6.97 -49.20 0.71
C GLU A 41 -6.08 -49.14 -0.56
N GLY A 42 -4.84 -49.64 -0.45
CA GLY A 42 -3.91 -49.76 -1.58
C GLY A 42 -2.47 -49.37 -1.25
N ASN A 43 -1.60 -49.44 -2.25
CA ASN A 43 -0.25 -48.93 -2.19
C ASN A 43 0.24 -48.58 -3.63
N PRO A 44 0.21 -47.31 -4.04
CA PRO A 44 -0.16 -46.13 -3.25
C PRO A 44 -1.67 -46.03 -3.03
N SER A 45 -2.08 -45.39 -1.93
CA SER A 45 -3.47 -45.02 -1.67
C SER A 45 -3.66 -43.51 -1.79
N ARG A 46 -4.72 -43.07 -2.49
CA ARG A 46 -5.05 -41.69 -2.73
C ARG A 46 -6.29 -41.28 -1.94
N VAL A 47 -6.19 -40.18 -1.21
CA VAL A 47 -7.31 -39.55 -0.51
C VAL A 47 -7.66 -38.24 -1.20
N GLU A 48 -8.93 -38.05 -1.58
CA GLU A 48 -9.48 -36.84 -2.16
C GLU A 48 -10.38 -36.15 -1.15
N PHE A 49 -10.26 -34.84 -1.04
CA PHE A 49 -11.06 -34.04 -0.13
C PHE A 49 -11.45 -32.69 -0.75
N THR A 50 -12.46 -32.06 -0.18
CA THR A 50 -12.82 -30.69 -0.44
C THR A 50 -12.72 -29.88 0.85
N TYR A 51 -12.38 -28.60 0.74
CA TYR A 51 -12.48 -27.61 1.81
C TYR A 51 -13.50 -26.56 1.40
N ASP A 52 -14.51 -26.36 2.23
CA ASP A 52 -15.59 -25.40 1.98
C ASP A 52 -15.20 -23.99 2.50
N GLY A 53 -14.77 -23.12 1.59
CA GLY A 53 -14.43 -21.73 1.88
C GLY A 53 -15.61 -20.77 1.88
N ARG A 54 -16.82 -21.22 1.55
CA ARG A 54 -18.01 -20.36 1.47
C ARG A 54 -18.35 -19.75 2.81
N GLY A 55 -18.70 -18.48 2.79
CA GLY A 55 -19.04 -17.71 3.99
C GLY A 55 -17.85 -17.30 4.86
N LEU A 56 -16.62 -17.65 4.47
CA LEU A 56 -15.41 -17.10 5.09
C LEU A 56 -15.03 -15.75 4.46
N ARG A 57 -14.52 -14.87 5.29
CA ARG A 57 -14.07 -13.54 4.84
C ARG A 57 -12.68 -13.64 4.22
N PRO A 58 -12.37 -12.83 3.19
CA PRO A 58 -11.01 -12.66 2.68
C PRO A 58 -9.99 -12.40 3.79
N GLY A 59 -8.85 -13.09 3.71
CA GLY A 59 -7.81 -13.05 4.72
C GLY A 59 -8.04 -13.98 5.92
N HIS A 60 -9.13 -14.74 5.95
CA HIS A 60 -9.32 -15.79 6.97
C HIS A 60 -8.25 -16.86 6.84
N VAL A 61 -7.68 -17.26 7.97
CA VAL A 61 -6.69 -18.34 8.07
C VAL A 61 -7.23 -19.37 9.04
N GLU A 62 -7.29 -20.61 8.61
CA GLU A 62 -7.65 -21.77 9.45
C GLU A 62 -6.54 -22.79 9.40
N GLU A 63 -6.03 -23.16 10.57
CA GLU A 63 -5.08 -24.26 10.74
C GLU A 63 -5.81 -25.50 11.21
N GLY A 64 -5.45 -26.64 10.64
CA GLY A 64 -6.06 -27.91 10.98
C GLY A 64 -5.14 -29.07 10.67
N LYS A 65 -5.64 -30.28 10.94
CA LYS A 65 -4.91 -31.53 10.67
C LYS A 65 -5.82 -32.60 10.12
N PHE A 66 -5.25 -33.45 9.31
CA PHE A 66 -5.79 -34.74 8.96
C PHE A 66 -5.17 -35.80 9.90
N THR A 67 -6.01 -36.57 10.56
CA THR A 67 -5.60 -37.75 11.33
C THR A 67 -5.83 -38.98 10.48
N ILE A 68 -4.79 -39.75 10.24
CA ILE A 68 -4.78 -40.94 9.41
C ILE A 68 -4.52 -42.14 10.31
N VAL A 69 -5.52 -42.99 10.48
CA VAL A 69 -5.42 -44.21 11.27
C VAL A 69 -5.37 -45.38 10.30
N CYS A 70 -4.29 -46.14 10.29
CA CYS A 70 -4.11 -47.23 9.35
C CYS A 70 -3.40 -48.44 9.97
N SER A 71 -3.28 -49.51 9.19
CA SER A 71 -2.59 -50.74 9.60
C SER A 71 -1.12 -50.54 10.01
N GLY A 72 -0.52 -49.40 9.63
CA GLY A 72 0.86 -49.02 9.99
C GLY A 72 0.98 -48.07 11.17
N GLY A 73 -0.13 -47.66 11.80
CA GLY A 73 -0.16 -46.75 12.94
C GLY A 73 -1.05 -45.52 12.68
N GLU A 74 -0.88 -44.52 13.52
CA GLU A 74 -1.57 -43.23 13.44
C GLU A 74 -0.60 -42.15 13.02
N TYR A 75 -1.03 -41.28 12.09
CA TYR A 75 -0.24 -40.19 11.53
C TYR A 75 -1.07 -38.92 11.46
N GLU A 76 -0.40 -37.77 11.66
CA GLU A 76 -1.01 -36.46 11.51
C GLU A 76 -0.38 -35.70 10.33
N LEU A 77 -1.20 -35.05 9.52
CA LEU A 77 -0.80 -34.17 8.45
C LEU A 77 -1.46 -32.80 8.66
N SER A 78 -0.66 -31.77 8.98
CA SER A 78 -1.17 -30.42 9.17
C SER A 78 -1.51 -29.77 7.83
N PHE A 79 -2.54 -28.91 7.84
CA PHE A 79 -2.87 -28.03 6.71
C PHE A 79 -3.15 -26.60 7.21
N THR A 80 -2.97 -25.64 6.32
CA THR A 80 -3.39 -24.24 6.51
C THR A 80 -4.26 -23.84 5.33
N ALA A 81 -5.51 -23.47 5.58
CA ALA A 81 -6.44 -22.92 4.61
C ALA A 81 -6.44 -21.40 4.72
N ILE A 82 -6.20 -20.70 3.61
CA ILE A 82 -6.14 -19.23 3.54
C ILE A 82 -7.12 -18.76 2.48
N ILE A 83 -8.09 -17.94 2.86
CA ILE A 83 -8.97 -17.25 1.91
C ILE A 83 -8.25 -16.05 1.35
N GLU A 84 -8.08 -16.01 0.03
CA GLU A 84 -7.34 -14.96 -0.65
C GLU A 84 -8.01 -13.60 -0.45
N LYS A 85 -7.20 -12.58 -0.12
CA LYS A 85 -7.66 -11.18 -0.11
C LYS A 85 -7.72 -10.64 -1.53
N PRO A 86 -8.69 -9.74 -1.85
CA PRO A 86 -8.66 -9.01 -3.10
C PRO A 86 -7.32 -8.29 -3.27
N TYR A 87 -6.85 -8.18 -4.51
CA TYR A 87 -5.61 -7.49 -4.83
C TYR A 87 -5.66 -6.86 -6.21
N VAL A 88 -4.75 -5.93 -6.45
CA VAL A 88 -4.48 -5.35 -7.76
C VAL A 88 -3.03 -5.57 -8.12
N MET A 89 -2.78 -5.98 -9.36
CA MET A 89 -1.43 -6.00 -9.92
C MET A 89 -1.10 -4.62 -10.48
N THR A 90 0.00 -4.05 -10.04
CA THR A 90 0.55 -2.77 -10.48
C THR A 90 1.90 -2.98 -11.15
N THR A 91 2.45 -1.91 -11.74
CA THR A 91 3.81 -1.93 -12.32
C THR A 91 4.87 -2.35 -11.29
N TYR A 92 4.64 -2.10 -10.01
CA TYR A 92 5.58 -2.37 -8.92
C TYR A 92 5.21 -3.58 -8.05
N GLY A 93 4.22 -4.35 -8.48
CA GLY A 93 3.83 -5.59 -7.83
C GLY A 93 2.39 -5.60 -7.32
N LYS A 94 2.09 -6.60 -6.49
CA LYS A 94 0.78 -6.85 -5.92
C LYS A 94 0.47 -5.84 -4.81
N VAL A 95 -0.72 -5.23 -4.84
CA VAL A 95 -1.26 -4.38 -3.78
C VAL A 95 -2.50 -5.05 -3.19
N GLN A 96 -2.44 -5.39 -1.92
CA GLN A 96 -3.54 -6.05 -1.18
C GLN A 96 -3.73 -5.49 0.24
N SER A 97 -2.99 -4.45 0.58
CA SER A 97 -3.01 -3.79 1.90
C SER A 97 -2.65 -2.30 1.78
N THR A 98 -2.90 -1.55 2.85
CA THR A 98 -2.45 -0.15 2.96
C THR A 98 -0.93 -0.02 2.97
N ASP A 99 -0.19 -1.01 3.50
CA ASP A 99 1.28 -0.99 3.46
C ASP A 99 1.81 -1.19 2.03
N ASP A 100 1.20 -2.09 1.23
CA ASP A 100 1.57 -2.25 -0.18
C ASP A 100 1.24 -0.98 -0.98
N PHE A 101 0.10 -0.36 -0.68
CA PHE A 101 -0.29 0.92 -1.27
C PHE A 101 0.72 2.03 -0.94
N ARG A 102 1.19 2.11 0.30
CA ARG A 102 2.27 3.04 0.69
C ARG A 102 3.55 2.80 -0.11
N LYS A 103 3.96 1.55 -0.27
CA LYS A 103 5.15 1.20 -1.07
C LYS A 103 5.01 1.62 -2.53
N LEU A 104 3.82 1.46 -3.11
CA LEU A 104 3.50 1.94 -4.43
C LEU A 104 3.59 3.47 -4.50
N ALA A 105 2.96 4.19 -3.56
CA ALA A 105 2.92 5.64 -3.54
C ALA A 105 4.32 6.28 -3.40
N ILE A 106 5.24 5.63 -2.70
CA ILE A 106 6.64 6.06 -2.62
C ILE A 106 7.36 5.93 -3.97
N LYS A 107 7.05 4.89 -4.75
CA LYS A 107 7.70 4.59 -6.03
C LYS A 107 7.09 5.35 -7.19
N ASP A 108 5.76 5.44 -7.22
CA ASP A 108 4.99 6.10 -8.26
C ASP A 108 3.71 6.68 -7.66
N PHE A 109 3.79 7.96 -7.30
CA PHE A 109 2.68 8.67 -6.68
C PHE A 109 1.48 8.81 -7.63
N SER A 110 1.75 8.96 -8.94
CA SER A 110 0.71 9.06 -9.97
C SER A 110 -0.05 7.75 -10.16
N GLU A 111 0.65 6.61 -10.22
CA GLU A 111 0.01 5.30 -10.29
C GLU A 111 -0.81 5.01 -9.03
N ALA A 112 -0.27 5.35 -7.86
CA ALA A 112 -1.00 5.25 -6.59
C ALA A 112 -2.25 6.13 -6.57
N GLY A 113 -2.19 7.34 -7.11
CA GLY A 113 -3.35 8.25 -7.22
C GLY A 113 -4.46 7.68 -8.10
N ARG A 114 -4.11 7.02 -9.21
CA ARG A 114 -5.08 6.31 -10.06
C ARG A 114 -5.72 5.14 -9.31
N LEU A 115 -4.90 4.34 -8.64
CA LEU A 115 -5.36 3.20 -7.85
C LEU A 115 -6.26 3.66 -6.69
N PHE A 116 -5.91 4.74 -5.99
CA PHE A 116 -6.67 5.31 -4.87
C PHE A 116 -8.14 5.57 -5.22
N ARG A 117 -8.42 5.96 -6.46
CA ARG A 117 -9.78 6.24 -6.96
C ARG A 117 -10.46 5.04 -7.58
N SER A 118 -9.76 3.92 -7.73
CA SER A 118 -10.28 2.74 -8.41
C SER A 118 -11.30 1.97 -7.58
N LYS A 119 -12.15 1.21 -8.26
CA LYS A 119 -13.09 0.30 -7.63
C LYS A 119 -12.37 -0.87 -6.96
N GLU A 120 -11.27 -1.30 -7.55
CA GLU A 120 -10.47 -2.42 -7.09
C GLU A 120 -9.85 -2.11 -5.73
N PHE A 121 -9.32 -0.91 -5.53
CA PHE A 121 -8.77 -0.49 -4.23
C PHE A 121 -9.86 -0.35 -3.15
N TYR A 122 -11.06 0.07 -3.55
CA TYR A 122 -12.21 0.06 -2.64
C TYR A 122 -12.54 -1.35 -2.15
N GLU A 123 -12.51 -2.36 -3.04
CA GLU A 123 -12.73 -3.76 -2.65
C GLU A 123 -11.65 -4.28 -1.71
N ILE A 124 -10.38 -3.89 -1.90
CA ILE A 124 -9.28 -4.22 -0.98
C ILE A 124 -9.56 -3.64 0.41
N LEU A 125 -9.91 -2.35 0.49
CA LEU A 125 -10.06 -1.63 1.75
C LEU A 125 -11.30 -2.01 2.55
N LYS A 126 -12.31 -2.64 1.95
CA LYS A 126 -13.45 -3.22 2.67
C LYS A 126 -13.05 -4.23 3.75
N TYR A 127 -11.90 -4.87 3.59
CA TYR A 127 -11.38 -5.90 4.51
C TYR A 127 -10.32 -5.39 5.47
N GLU A 128 -10.03 -4.09 5.43
CA GLU A 128 -9.24 -3.40 6.44
C GLU A 128 -10.09 -3.11 7.69
N ASN A 129 -9.49 -2.50 8.71
CA ASN A 129 -10.26 -2.08 9.88
C ASN A 129 -11.26 -0.98 9.51
N GLU A 130 -12.37 -0.91 10.25
CA GLU A 130 -13.48 0.02 9.98
C GLU A 130 -13.02 1.48 9.88
N ARG A 131 -12.13 1.92 10.76
CA ARG A 131 -11.60 3.28 10.77
C ARG A 131 -10.90 3.63 9.48
N THR A 132 -10.02 2.74 9.00
CA THR A 132 -9.29 2.92 7.73
C THR A 132 -10.26 2.97 6.55
N PHE A 133 -11.23 2.07 6.52
CA PHE A 133 -12.22 2.02 5.47
C PHE A 133 -13.11 3.28 5.43
N TYR A 134 -13.64 3.74 6.58
CA TYR A 134 -14.44 4.96 6.64
C TYR A 134 -13.66 6.21 6.23
N LEU A 135 -12.41 6.32 6.66
CA LEU A 135 -11.54 7.43 6.27
C LEU A 135 -11.36 7.46 4.75
N TYR A 136 -11.02 6.31 4.17
CA TYR A 136 -10.88 6.17 2.73
C TYR A 136 -12.16 6.48 1.96
N ASP A 137 -13.31 5.92 2.36
CA ASP A 137 -14.58 6.11 1.65
C ASP A 137 -15.04 7.58 1.64
N ASN A 138 -14.68 8.35 2.66
CA ASN A 138 -14.91 9.79 2.67
C ASN A 138 -13.92 10.52 1.74
N MET A 139 -12.62 10.24 1.84
CA MET A 139 -11.60 11.00 1.13
C MET A 139 -11.55 10.71 -0.37
N ARG A 140 -11.86 9.48 -0.82
CA ARG A 140 -11.89 9.13 -2.24
C ARG A 140 -12.89 9.94 -3.06
N LYS A 141 -13.86 10.59 -2.40
CA LYS A 141 -14.91 11.42 -3.01
C LYS A 141 -14.47 12.88 -3.20
N TRP A 142 -13.32 13.27 -2.68
CA TRP A 142 -12.80 14.63 -2.80
C TRP A 142 -12.37 14.92 -4.24
N SER A 143 -12.57 16.18 -4.66
CA SER A 143 -12.19 16.64 -6.01
C SER A 143 -10.67 16.70 -6.22
N LEU A 144 -9.92 16.99 -5.16
CA LEU A 144 -8.45 17.08 -5.16
C LEU A 144 -7.85 15.73 -4.76
N GLY A 145 -7.64 14.85 -5.74
CA GLY A 145 -7.31 13.47 -5.48
C GLY A 145 -5.92 13.21 -4.90
N GLU A 146 -4.92 13.95 -5.32
CA GLU A 146 -3.56 13.86 -4.77
C GLU A 146 -3.54 14.30 -3.31
N GLN A 147 -4.23 15.39 -2.98
CA GLN A 147 -4.37 15.86 -1.61
C GLN A 147 -5.20 14.89 -0.77
N ALA A 148 -6.28 14.32 -1.31
CA ALA A 148 -7.09 13.32 -0.60
C ALA A 148 -6.26 12.07 -0.26
N MET A 149 -5.43 11.61 -1.20
CA MET A 149 -4.52 10.49 -0.97
C MET A 149 -3.47 10.83 0.09
N GLU A 150 -2.91 12.03 0.05
CA GLU A 150 -1.96 12.53 1.05
C GLU A 150 -2.58 12.50 2.46
N GLU A 151 -3.73 13.11 2.63
CA GLU A 151 -4.46 13.18 3.90
C GLU A 151 -4.88 11.79 4.40
N PHE A 152 -5.27 10.89 3.49
CA PHE A 152 -5.56 9.50 3.83
C PHE A 152 -4.34 8.81 4.43
N MET A 153 -3.17 8.89 3.76
CA MET A 153 -1.94 8.24 4.21
C MET A 153 -1.47 8.75 5.58
N VAL A 154 -1.60 10.06 5.83
CA VAL A 154 -1.33 10.67 7.13
C VAL A 154 -2.35 10.19 8.18
N GLY A 155 -3.63 10.18 7.83
CA GLY A 155 -4.72 9.77 8.73
C GLY A 155 -4.64 8.33 9.20
N ILE A 156 -4.15 7.41 8.36
CA ILE A 156 -3.87 6.01 8.72
C ILE A 156 -2.47 5.78 9.30
N LYS A 157 -1.70 6.84 9.53
CA LYS A 157 -0.34 6.80 10.10
C LYS A 157 0.68 6.00 9.26
N GLN A 158 0.46 5.93 7.96
CA GLN A 158 1.41 5.33 7.02
C GLN A 158 2.44 6.33 6.50
N LYS A 159 2.28 7.61 6.86
CA LYS A 159 3.10 8.73 6.43
C LYS A 159 3.07 9.86 7.47
N GLU A 160 4.15 10.62 7.53
CA GLU A 160 4.20 11.90 8.25
C GLU A 160 3.69 13.05 7.37
N CYS A 161 3.19 14.12 7.99
CA CYS A 161 2.86 15.35 7.28
C CYS A 161 4.10 15.94 6.59
N ILE A 162 3.89 16.55 5.44
CA ILE A 162 4.95 17.28 4.76
C ILE A 162 5.17 18.62 5.48
N PHE A 163 6.42 18.88 5.86
CA PHE A 163 6.87 20.19 6.36
C PHE A 163 7.90 20.76 5.41
N LEU A 164 7.76 22.04 5.14
CA LEU A 164 8.67 22.80 4.30
C LEU A 164 9.59 23.65 5.17
N THR A 165 10.85 23.70 4.80
CA THR A 165 11.86 24.55 5.44
C THR A 165 12.61 25.33 4.35
N LEU A 166 12.66 26.64 4.45
CA LEU A 166 13.45 27.50 3.58
C LEU A 166 14.88 27.56 4.14
N GLN A 167 15.85 27.18 3.31
CA GLN A 167 17.27 27.36 3.63
C GLN A 167 17.77 28.68 3.04
N GLY A 168 18.50 29.41 3.85
CA GLY A 168 19.01 30.72 3.53
C GLY A 168 18.42 31.77 4.48
N GLU A 169 19.19 32.18 5.48
CA GLU A 169 18.83 33.30 6.32
C GLU A 169 18.96 34.62 5.50
N GLY A 170 18.23 35.63 5.93
CA GLY A 170 18.02 36.87 5.24
C GLY A 170 19.25 37.41 4.47
N MET A 171 19.11 37.55 3.17
CA MET A 171 20.16 38.15 2.34
C MET A 171 20.06 39.66 2.45
N LEU A 172 21.18 40.29 2.78
CA LEU A 172 21.33 41.75 2.76
C LEU A 172 21.98 42.16 1.43
N PHE A 173 21.32 43.01 0.71
CA PHE A 173 21.87 43.62 -0.47
C PHE A 173 22.13 45.13 -0.16
N GLU A 174 23.36 45.55 -0.29
CA GLU A 174 23.76 46.96 -0.04
C GLU A 174 24.08 47.65 -1.37
N ASP A 175 23.67 48.89 -1.50
CA ASP A 175 23.97 49.79 -2.63
C ASP A 175 23.67 49.19 -4.02
N LEU A 176 22.54 48.51 -4.16
CA LEU A 176 22.12 47.90 -5.42
C LEU A 176 21.81 48.99 -6.47
N THR A 177 22.62 49.02 -7.50
CA THR A 177 22.45 49.89 -8.68
C THR A 177 21.86 49.14 -9.88
N GLU A 178 22.01 47.80 -9.90
CA GLU A 178 21.50 46.93 -10.95
C GLU A 178 20.68 45.75 -10.34
N SER A 179 19.71 45.30 -11.15
CA SER A 179 18.88 44.14 -10.73
C SER A 179 19.73 42.90 -10.55
N THR A 180 19.53 42.20 -9.44
CA THR A 180 20.32 41.04 -9.05
C THR A 180 19.44 39.79 -8.96
N LYS A 181 19.96 38.67 -9.42
CA LYS A 181 19.33 37.38 -9.28
C LYS A 181 19.87 36.62 -8.07
N GLY A 182 19.00 35.85 -7.43
CA GLY A 182 19.39 34.94 -6.35
C GLY A 182 18.57 33.67 -6.38
N THR A 183 18.98 32.71 -5.57
CA THR A 183 18.29 31.45 -5.35
C THR A 183 18.09 31.20 -3.86
N LEU A 184 16.94 30.62 -3.52
CA LEU A 184 16.63 30.11 -2.20
C LEU A 184 16.33 28.61 -2.33
N THR A 185 16.77 27.81 -1.37
CA THR A 185 16.49 26.39 -1.39
C THR A 185 15.33 26.06 -0.46
N LEU A 186 14.26 25.52 -1.02
CA LEU A 186 13.13 25.00 -0.27
C LEU A 186 13.32 23.51 -0.06
N MET A 187 13.27 23.06 1.20
CA MET A 187 13.44 21.67 1.60
C MET A 187 12.12 21.09 2.10
N LYS A 188 11.86 19.82 1.79
CA LYS A 188 10.76 19.05 2.39
C LYS A 188 11.33 17.89 3.23
N ASN A 189 10.62 17.51 4.30
CA ASN A 189 11.05 16.43 5.20
C ASN A 189 10.76 15.02 4.65
N THR A 190 9.73 14.87 3.80
CA THR A 190 9.26 13.55 3.37
C THR A 190 8.69 13.60 1.93
N TRP A 191 8.41 12.41 1.38
CA TRP A 191 7.78 12.23 0.08
C TRP A 191 6.30 12.65 0.10
N GLY A 192 5.66 12.75 -1.07
CA GLY A 192 4.24 12.99 -1.25
C GLY A 192 3.92 14.27 -2.01
N TYR A 193 2.65 14.64 -2.02
CA TYR A 193 2.13 15.77 -2.79
C TYR A 193 1.72 16.94 -1.89
N MET A 194 2.20 18.15 -2.19
CA MET A 194 1.78 19.40 -1.60
C MET A 194 1.87 20.51 -2.65
N PRO A 195 0.75 21.20 -2.96
CA PRO A 195 0.81 22.42 -3.75
C PRO A 195 1.39 23.57 -2.91
N ILE A 196 2.25 24.36 -3.49
CA ILE A 196 2.98 25.44 -2.82
C ILE A 196 2.80 26.72 -3.61
N LYS A 197 2.38 27.78 -2.94
CA LYS A 197 2.30 29.12 -3.50
C LYS A 197 3.35 30.00 -2.83
N ILE A 198 4.16 30.67 -3.63
CA ILE A 198 5.21 31.60 -3.18
C ILE A 198 4.69 33.01 -3.38
N GLU A 199 4.58 33.73 -2.28
CA GLU A 199 4.16 35.14 -2.29
C GLU A 199 5.35 36.02 -1.90
N THR A 200 5.50 37.16 -2.58
CA THR A 200 6.52 38.17 -2.29
C THR A 200 5.87 39.41 -1.69
N VAL A 201 6.53 40.01 -0.73
CA VAL A 201 6.11 41.27 -0.16
C VAL A 201 6.98 42.38 -0.81
N GLY A 202 6.33 43.40 -1.34
CA GLY A 202 6.99 44.44 -2.10
C GLY A 202 7.11 44.11 -3.60
N ASP A 203 7.07 45.15 -4.45
CA ASP A 203 7.11 45.01 -5.90
C ASP A 203 8.55 44.94 -6.46
N PHE A 204 9.56 45.08 -5.60
CA PHE A 204 10.98 44.97 -5.94
C PHE A 204 11.51 43.55 -6.01
N ILE A 205 10.80 42.54 -5.44
CA ILE A 205 11.14 41.12 -5.55
C ILE A 205 10.17 40.44 -6.51
N ARG A 206 10.72 39.65 -7.42
CA ARG A 206 9.94 38.80 -8.33
C ARG A 206 10.48 37.40 -8.31
N VAL A 207 9.62 36.40 -8.08
CA VAL A 207 9.91 35.00 -8.21
C VAL A 207 9.58 34.51 -9.63
N SER A 208 10.45 33.72 -10.22
CA SER A 208 10.30 33.22 -11.59
C SER A 208 9.06 32.33 -11.75
N ARG A 209 8.79 31.47 -10.74
CA ARG A 209 7.66 30.56 -10.72
C ARG A 209 6.98 30.62 -9.35
N PRO A 210 5.84 31.29 -9.21
CA PRO A 210 5.19 31.51 -7.93
C PRO A 210 4.35 30.28 -7.46
N GLU A 211 4.00 29.37 -8.37
CA GLU A 211 3.24 28.17 -8.07
C GLU A 211 4.06 26.93 -8.45
N ILE A 212 4.33 26.10 -7.47
CA ILE A 212 5.06 24.84 -7.59
C ILE A 212 4.36 23.74 -6.79
N SER A 213 4.80 22.52 -6.96
CA SER A 213 4.38 21.41 -6.12
C SER A 213 5.59 20.61 -5.62
N THR A 214 5.38 19.69 -4.71
CA THR A 214 6.46 18.78 -4.26
C THR A 214 6.96 17.85 -5.36
N GLU A 215 6.27 17.76 -6.51
CA GLU A 215 6.73 17.05 -7.70
C GLU A 215 7.87 17.78 -8.43
N ASP A 216 7.98 19.10 -8.24
CA ASP A 216 9.05 19.91 -8.81
C ASP A 216 10.38 19.75 -8.04
N PHE A 217 10.38 19.03 -6.93
CA PHE A 217 11.57 18.82 -6.10
C PHE A 217 12.47 17.72 -6.69
N VAL A 218 13.77 17.97 -6.69
CA VAL A 218 14.78 16.95 -6.96
C VAL A 218 15.20 16.35 -5.61
N GLY A 219 14.77 15.13 -5.35
CA GLY A 219 14.87 14.56 -4.01
C GLY A 219 14.02 15.34 -3.01
N ASN A 220 14.66 15.93 -2.01
CA ASN A 220 13.98 16.72 -0.97
C ASN A 220 14.18 18.24 -1.11
N ALA A 221 14.77 18.71 -2.22
CA ALA A 221 15.09 20.10 -2.42
C ALA A 221 14.51 20.68 -3.70
N HIS A 222 14.11 21.95 -3.69
CA HIS A 222 13.73 22.73 -4.84
C HIS A 222 14.37 24.13 -4.76
N GLU A 223 14.97 24.58 -5.86
CA GLU A 223 15.56 25.90 -5.95
C GLU A 223 14.54 26.91 -6.45
N ILE A 224 14.32 27.96 -5.66
CA ILE A 224 13.45 29.08 -5.99
C ILE A 224 14.32 30.20 -6.52
N GLU A 225 14.23 30.49 -7.81
CA GLU A 225 14.89 31.64 -8.43
C GLU A 225 14.09 32.91 -8.19
N TYR A 226 14.76 33.97 -7.77
CA TYR A 226 14.18 35.29 -7.61
C TYR A 226 15.06 36.38 -8.21
N VAL A 227 14.46 37.52 -8.48
CA VAL A 227 15.12 38.74 -8.97
C VAL A 227 14.77 39.89 -8.05
N VAL A 228 15.79 40.58 -7.55
CA VAL A 228 15.65 41.89 -6.90
C VAL A 228 15.78 42.96 -7.98
N ARG A 229 14.73 43.74 -8.20
CA ARG A 229 14.65 44.74 -9.24
C ARG A 229 15.08 46.10 -8.69
N ALA A 230 16.29 46.55 -9.07
CA ALA A 230 16.87 47.81 -8.59
C ALA A 230 16.00 49.04 -8.93
N GLU A 231 15.33 48.99 -10.08
CA GLU A 231 14.45 50.10 -10.54
C GLU A 231 13.16 50.24 -9.69
N LYS A 232 12.90 49.29 -8.79
CA LYS A 232 11.75 49.29 -7.87
C LYS A 232 12.13 49.59 -6.44
N LEU A 233 13.42 49.77 -6.17
CA LEU A 233 13.89 50.09 -4.84
C LEU A 233 13.73 51.60 -4.56
N HIS A 234 13.37 51.90 -3.32
CA HIS A 234 13.35 53.27 -2.82
C HIS A 234 14.61 53.55 -2.00
N GLY A 235 15.01 54.81 -1.93
CA GLY A 235 16.14 55.20 -1.08
C GLY A 235 15.92 54.81 0.38
N GLY A 236 16.89 54.13 0.98
CA GLY A 236 16.82 53.60 2.31
C GLY A 236 16.58 52.08 2.34
N ARG A 237 15.99 51.55 3.42
CA ARG A 237 15.76 50.12 3.61
C ARG A 237 14.44 49.67 2.95
N ASN A 238 14.53 48.66 2.12
CA ASN A 238 13.38 47.94 1.52
C ASN A 238 13.30 46.53 2.18
N TYR A 239 12.10 46.13 2.63
CA TYR A 239 11.85 44.89 3.34
C TYR A 239 10.80 44.07 2.62
#